data_d5229d685a0fa0b9f7bfdb31c6dcc2f2
#
_entry.id   d5229d685a0fa0b9f7bfdb31c6dcc2f2
#
_cell.length_a   1.000
_cell.length_b   1.000
_cell.length_c   1.000
_cell.angle_alpha   90.00
_cell.angle_beta   90.00
_cell.angle_gamma   90.00
#
_symmetry.space_group_name_H-M   'P 1'
#
loop_
_entity.id
_entity.type
_entity.pdbx_description
1 polymer ?
#
loop_
_entity_poly.entity_id
_entity_poly.type
_entity_poly.pdbx_seq_one_letter_code
_entity_poly.pdbx_strand_id
1 'polypeptide(L)'
;MTVTEAVDDYLKAIYELAGDDGRATTALIAKKLDVAPASVTGMLRKLAEQQPPFIDYEKHHGATLTDSGRRRALEIIRHHRLIELFLC
;
A
#
# COMPACT_ATOMS: atom_id res chain seq x y z
N MET A 1 -5.97 -15.76 1.11
CA MET A 1 -5.73 -14.34 1.47
C MET A 1 -7.05 -13.57 1.45
N THR A 2 -7.32 -12.80 2.47
CA THR A 2 -8.53 -11.98 2.51
C THR A 2 -8.30 -10.65 1.80
N VAL A 3 -9.39 -9.98 1.44
CA VAL A 3 -9.30 -8.64 0.81
C VAL A 3 -8.56 -7.67 1.75
N THR A 4 -8.80 -7.77 3.05
CA THR A 4 -8.15 -6.92 4.05
C THR A 4 -6.64 -7.11 4.06
N GLU A 5 -6.17 -8.36 3.99
CA GLU A 5 -4.74 -8.65 3.93
C GLU A 5 -4.10 -8.09 2.65
N ALA A 6 -4.81 -8.20 1.53
CA ALA A 6 -4.31 -7.64 0.27
C ALA A 6 -4.20 -6.12 0.36
N VAL A 7 -5.20 -5.44 0.91
CA VAL A 7 -5.16 -3.99 1.12
C VAL A 7 -3.98 -3.61 2.00
N ASP A 8 -3.78 -4.32 3.10
CA ASP A 8 -2.68 -4.05 4.02
C ASP A 8 -1.32 -4.21 3.34
N ASP A 9 -1.15 -5.26 2.54
CA ASP A 9 0.09 -5.50 1.80
C ASP A 9 0.38 -4.37 0.80
N TYR A 10 -0.65 -3.90 0.10
CA TYR A 10 -0.50 -2.79 -0.85
C TYR A 10 -0.14 -1.49 -0.15
N LEU A 11 -0.79 -1.16 0.95
CA LEU A 11 -0.49 0.07 1.69
C LEU A 11 0.93 0.05 2.24
N LYS A 12 1.35 -1.07 2.78
CA LYS A 12 2.72 -1.24 3.28
C LYS A 12 3.74 -1.10 2.14
N ALA A 13 3.47 -1.73 0.99
CA ALA A 13 4.36 -1.65 -0.16
C ALA A 13 4.49 -0.22 -0.67
N ILE A 14 3.39 0.50 -0.77
CA ILE A 14 3.39 1.88 -1.22
C ILE A 14 4.18 2.76 -0.25
N TYR A 15 3.99 2.56 1.06
CA TYR A 15 4.73 3.29 2.08
C TYR A 15 6.24 3.08 1.93
N GLU A 16 6.66 1.84 1.75
CA GLU A 16 8.08 1.50 1.63
C GLU A 16 8.70 2.00 0.34
N LEU A 17 7.95 1.98 -0.77
CA LEU A 17 8.45 2.40 -2.08
C LEU A 17 8.42 3.91 -2.28
N ALA A 18 7.35 4.57 -1.84
CA ALA A 18 7.17 6.00 -2.07
C ALA A 18 7.94 6.85 -1.07
N GLY A 19 8.11 6.37 0.15
CA GLY A 19 8.70 7.19 1.21
C GLY A 19 7.85 8.42 1.48
N ASP A 20 8.49 9.53 1.84
CA ASP A 20 7.78 10.77 2.18
C ASP A 20 7.50 11.65 0.95
N ASP A 21 8.35 11.57 -0.07
CA ASP A 21 8.31 12.51 -1.20
C ASP A 21 8.11 11.85 -2.57
N GLY A 22 8.12 10.54 -2.65
CA GLY A 22 8.06 9.83 -3.91
C GLY A 22 6.69 9.24 -4.22
N ARG A 23 6.62 8.61 -5.38
CA ARG A 23 5.45 7.88 -5.80
C ARG A 23 5.83 6.42 -6.08
N ALA A 24 4.96 5.51 -5.68
CA ALA A 24 5.13 4.09 -5.99
C ALA A 24 4.48 3.82 -7.35
N THR A 25 5.30 3.43 -8.33
CA THR A 25 4.76 3.11 -9.66
C THR A 25 4.11 1.73 -9.65
N THR A 26 3.21 1.51 -10.59
CA THR A 26 2.55 0.21 -10.76
C THR A 26 3.59 -0.90 -10.93
N ALA A 27 4.62 -0.66 -11.74
CA ALA A 27 5.67 -1.64 -12.00
C ALA A 27 6.45 -2.01 -10.73
N LEU A 28 6.79 -1.02 -9.90
CA LEU A 28 7.52 -1.27 -8.67
C LEU A 28 6.67 -2.04 -7.66
N ILE A 29 5.39 -1.69 -7.55
CA ILE A 29 4.47 -2.41 -6.66
C ILE A 29 4.29 -3.85 -7.12
N ALA A 30 4.10 -4.06 -8.42
CA ALA A 30 3.95 -5.40 -8.99
C ALA A 30 5.16 -6.27 -8.71
N LYS A 31 6.35 -5.71 -8.87
CA LYS A 31 7.59 -6.42 -8.60
C LYS A 31 7.76 -6.75 -7.13
N LYS A 32 7.47 -5.78 -6.25
CA LYS A 32 7.63 -5.97 -4.81
C LYS A 32 6.67 -7.03 -4.25
N LEU A 33 5.43 -7.04 -4.74
CA LEU A 33 4.41 -7.97 -4.27
C LEU A 33 4.32 -9.25 -5.10
N ASP A 34 5.10 -9.34 -6.17
CA ASP A 34 5.10 -10.50 -7.09
C ASP A 34 3.69 -10.79 -7.63
N VAL A 35 3.06 -9.75 -8.18
CA VAL A 35 1.72 -9.84 -8.78
C VAL A 35 1.72 -9.19 -10.15
N ALA A 36 0.69 -9.48 -10.95
CA ALA A 36 0.57 -8.89 -12.30
C ALA A 36 0.28 -7.39 -12.22
N PRO A 37 0.87 -6.57 -13.11
CA PRO A 37 0.59 -5.13 -13.12
C PRO A 37 -0.89 -4.78 -13.25
N ALA A 38 -1.66 -5.57 -14.00
CA ALA A 38 -3.10 -5.34 -14.13
C ALA A 38 -3.81 -5.46 -12.79
N SER A 39 -3.38 -6.41 -11.94
CA SER A 39 -3.94 -6.58 -10.59
C SER A 39 -3.62 -5.37 -9.73
N VAL A 40 -2.41 -4.83 -9.84
CA VAL A 40 -2.00 -3.63 -9.11
C VAL A 40 -2.89 -2.44 -9.50
N THR A 41 -3.08 -2.21 -10.80
CA THR A 41 -3.93 -1.11 -11.28
C THR A 41 -5.34 -1.20 -10.71
N GLY A 42 -5.93 -2.40 -10.74
CA GLY A 42 -7.28 -2.61 -10.19
C GLY A 42 -7.35 -2.29 -8.70
N MET A 43 -6.37 -2.74 -7.92
CA MET A 43 -6.33 -2.48 -6.49
C MET A 43 -6.09 -0.99 -6.20
N LEU A 44 -5.22 -0.34 -6.94
CA LEU A 44 -4.96 1.09 -6.74
C LEU A 44 -6.22 1.92 -6.96
N ARG A 45 -7.02 1.57 -7.96
CA ARG A 45 -8.31 2.24 -8.20
C ARG A 45 -9.25 2.07 -7.01
N LYS A 46 -9.34 0.85 -6.48
CA LYS A 46 -10.19 0.57 -5.31
C LYS A 46 -9.75 1.38 -4.10
N LEU A 47 -8.45 1.44 -3.85
CA LEU A 47 -7.91 2.19 -2.71
C LEU A 47 -8.12 3.69 -2.86
N ALA A 48 -8.07 4.21 -4.09
CA ALA A 48 -8.33 5.62 -4.36
C ALA A 48 -9.81 5.98 -4.23
N GLU A 49 -10.71 5.00 -4.39
CA GLU A 49 -12.15 5.20 -4.31
C GLU A 49 -12.72 5.00 -2.91
N GLN A 50 -11.91 4.57 -1.95
CA GLN A 50 -12.34 4.42 -0.56
C GLN A 50 -12.80 5.75 0.03
N GLN A 51 -13.61 5.68 1.10
CA GLN A 51 -14.13 6.87 1.81
C GLN A 51 -13.74 6.79 3.28
N PRO A 52 -12.71 7.52 3.74
CA PRO A 52 -11.81 8.38 2.96
C PRO A 52 -10.81 7.57 2.11
N PRO A 53 -10.29 8.13 1.02
CA PRO A 53 -9.35 7.38 0.18
C PRO A 53 -8.03 7.12 0.91
N PHE A 54 -7.46 5.95 0.65
CA PHE A 54 -6.16 5.58 1.22
C PHE A 54 -4.99 6.04 0.39
N ILE A 55 -5.20 6.24 -0.92
CA ILE A 55 -4.13 6.67 -1.82
C ILE A 55 -4.62 7.77 -2.76
N ASP A 56 -3.65 8.52 -3.27
CA ASP A 56 -3.83 9.44 -4.37
C ASP A 56 -3.16 8.77 -5.58
N TYR A 57 -3.95 8.33 -6.54
CA TYR A 57 -3.47 7.59 -7.69
C TYR A 57 -3.59 8.42 -8.95
N GLU A 58 -2.48 8.62 -9.64
CA GLU A 58 -2.44 9.27 -10.94
C GLU A 58 -1.98 8.26 -11.98
N LYS A 59 -2.76 8.12 -13.05
CA LYS A 59 -2.41 7.25 -14.17
C LYS A 59 -1.07 7.69 -14.74
N HIS A 60 -0.15 6.73 -14.94
CA HIS A 60 1.21 6.92 -15.43
C HIS A 60 2.19 7.53 -14.43
N HIS A 61 1.74 8.02 -13.30
CA HIS A 61 2.62 8.63 -12.28
C HIS A 61 2.74 7.81 -11.01
N GLY A 62 1.85 6.84 -10.81
CA GLY A 62 1.86 6.00 -9.64
C GLY A 62 0.99 6.50 -8.51
N ALA A 63 1.25 6.00 -7.31
CA ALA A 63 0.41 6.26 -6.15
C ALA A 63 1.22 6.79 -4.97
N THR A 64 0.59 7.67 -4.19
CA THR A 64 1.10 8.11 -2.90
C THR A 64 0.01 7.84 -1.86
N LEU A 65 0.40 7.74 -0.60
CA LEU A 65 -0.56 7.56 0.48
C LEU A 65 -1.17 8.90 0.86
N THR A 66 -2.48 8.89 1.11
CA THR A 66 -3.15 9.99 1.79
C THR A 66 -2.82 9.92 3.29
N ASP A 67 -3.27 10.91 4.06
CA ASP A 67 -3.08 10.85 5.52
C ASP A 67 -3.73 9.60 6.12
N SER A 68 -4.92 9.24 5.63
CA SER A 68 -5.62 8.02 6.08
C SER A 68 -4.84 6.76 5.73
N GLY A 69 -4.31 6.69 4.50
CA GLY A 69 -3.50 5.55 4.06
C GLY A 69 -2.20 5.44 4.83
N ARG A 70 -1.55 6.57 5.10
CA ARG A 70 -0.31 6.59 5.87
C ARG A 70 -0.54 6.10 7.30
N ARG A 71 -1.59 6.55 7.96
CA ARG A 71 -1.94 6.07 9.29
C ARG A 71 -2.16 4.57 9.30
N ARG A 72 -2.90 4.07 8.32
CA ARG A 72 -3.17 2.64 8.22
C ARG A 72 -1.89 1.85 8.01
N ALA A 73 -1.01 2.31 7.11
CA ALA A 73 0.26 1.65 6.84
C ALA A 73 1.14 1.60 8.09
N LEU A 74 1.21 2.70 8.83
CA LEU A 74 1.99 2.77 10.07
C LEU A 74 1.44 1.85 11.15
N GLU A 75 0.13 1.73 11.27
CA GLU A 75 -0.50 0.79 12.19
C GLU A 75 -0.14 -0.65 11.85
N ILE A 76 -0.16 -1.00 10.57
CA ILE A 76 0.19 -2.34 10.12
C ILE A 76 1.65 -2.67 10.46
N ILE A 77 2.56 -1.75 10.16
CA ILE A 77 3.99 -1.93 10.42
C ILE A 77 4.24 -2.05 11.93
N ARG A 78 3.60 -1.19 12.72
CA ARG A 78 3.73 -1.23 14.17
C ARG A 78 3.21 -2.55 14.74
N HIS A 79 2.09 -3.03 14.24
CA HIS A 79 1.50 -4.28 14.69
C HIS A 79 2.44 -5.46 14.41
N HIS A 80 3.02 -5.51 13.22
CA HIS A 80 3.98 -6.56 12.87
C HIS A 80 5.21 -6.53 13.78
N ARG A 81 5.73 -5.36 14.09
CA ARG A 81 6.87 -5.22 15.00
C ARG A 81 6.56 -5.73 16.40
N LEU A 82 5.38 -5.40 16.91
CA LEU A 82 4.95 -5.87 18.23
C LEU A 82 4.84 -7.38 18.28
N ILE A 83 4.32 -8.00 17.22
CA ILE A 83 4.22 -9.46 17.14
C ILE A 83 5.61 -10.08 17.12
N GLU A 84 6.54 -9.55 16.33
CA GLU A 84 7.89 -10.07 16.26
C GLU A 84 8.61 -9.99 17.60
N LEU A 85 8.49 -8.88 18.30
CA LEU A 85 9.07 -8.72 19.63
C LEU A 85 8.48 -9.68 20.64
N PHE A 86 7.21 -9.96 20.51
CA PHE A 86 6.50 -10.86 21.42
C PHE A 86 6.85 -12.32 21.20
N LEU A 87 7.12 -12.71 19.96
CA LEU A 87 7.43 -14.08 19.59
C LEU A 87 8.91 -14.45 19.74
N CYS A 88 9.76 -13.46 19.85
CA CYS A 88 11.17 -13.70 20.16
C CYS A 88 11.35 -13.94 21.66
#